data_80a6f3a652da04905529c3bc41756d24
#
_entry.id   80a6f3a652da04905529c3bc41756d24
#
_cell.length_a   1.000
_cell.length_b   1.000
_cell.length_c   1.000
_cell.angle_alpha   90.00
_cell.angle_beta   90.00
_cell.angle_gamma   90.00
#
_symmetry.space_group_name_H-M   'P 1'
#
loop_
_entity.id
_entity.type
_entity.pdbx_description
1 polymer ?
#
loop_
_entity_poly.entity_id
_entity_poly.type
_entity_poly.pdbx_seq_one_letter_code
_entity_poly.pdbx_strand_id
1 'polypeptide(L)'
;MRKKVVNDLIGTSTEILQTFWHKDMSLLSHYLDDDVFYCGADPSQYYSSKNELVNYFYSVMNGCSESELTHIDLQCVFNQQNICIIVGRFFLMTDMKSLEMVHEKQRCTFVWSIEKEREGRIVYINIPDYIGKLEEGEVFPHKMGSTTYQYYKDMVKKLIDQIKQS
;
A
#
# COMPACT_ATOMS: atom_id res chain seq x y z
N MET A 1 -21.16 -5.13 15.02
CA MET A 1 -20.27 -6.30 14.71
C MET A 1 -19.56 -6.76 15.97
N ARG A 2 -19.28 -8.06 16.11
CA ARG A 2 -18.56 -8.59 17.30
C ARG A 2 -17.09 -8.18 17.24
N LYS A 3 -16.50 -7.81 18.39
CA LYS A 3 -15.07 -7.41 18.50
C LYS A 3 -14.10 -8.43 17.87
N LYS A 4 -14.39 -9.72 17.99
CA LYS A 4 -13.59 -10.78 17.37
C LYS A 4 -13.53 -10.62 15.84
N VAL A 5 -14.67 -10.42 15.18
CA VAL A 5 -14.74 -10.25 13.72
C VAL A 5 -13.93 -9.05 13.27
N VAL A 6 -13.98 -7.93 13.99
CA VAL A 6 -13.18 -6.74 13.67
C VAL A 6 -11.68 -7.03 13.76
N ASN A 7 -11.25 -7.74 14.81
CA ASN A 7 -9.84 -8.10 14.96
C ASN A 7 -9.37 -9.06 13.85
N ASP A 8 -10.21 -10.02 13.47
CA ASP A 8 -9.93 -10.93 12.35
C ASP A 8 -9.75 -10.15 11.03
N LEU A 9 -10.61 -9.17 10.76
CA LEU A 9 -10.49 -8.31 9.56
C LEU A 9 -9.24 -7.42 9.58
N ILE A 10 -8.85 -6.90 10.75
CA ILE A 10 -7.60 -6.15 10.89
C ILE A 10 -6.41 -7.07 10.60
N GLY A 11 -6.41 -8.29 11.14
CA GLY A 11 -5.39 -9.30 10.87
C GLY A 11 -5.28 -9.62 9.37
N THR A 12 -6.41 -9.91 8.72
CA THR A 12 -6.47 -10.18 7.28
C THR A 12 -5.99 -8.98 6.45
N SER A 13 -6.40 -7.76 6.80
CA SER A 13 -5.92 -6.55 6.11
C SER A 13 -4.41 -6.36 6.25
N THR A 14 -3.84 -6.70 7.41
CA THR A 14 -2.40 -6.67 7.64
C THR A 14 -1.68 -7.67 6.74
N GLU A 15 -2.17 -8.90 6.67
CA GLU A 15 -1.61 -9.96 5.84
C GLU A 15 -1.71 -9.63 4.35
N ILE A 16 -2.85 -9.07 3.91
CA ILE A 16 -3.02 -8.58 2.54
C ILE A 16 -1.95 -7.53 2.20
N LEU A 17 -1.71 -6.55 3.06
CA LEU A 17 -0.66 -5.56 2.82
C LEU A 17 0.72 -6.21 2.69
N GLN A 18 1.06 -7.13 3.58
CA GLN A 18 2.36 -7.82 3.56
C GLN A 18 2.54 -8.62 2.26
N THR A 19 1.57 -9.44 1.88
CA THR A 19 1.65 -10.25 0.65
C THR A 19 1.67 -9.38 -0.60
N PHE A 20 0.87 -8.30 -0.63
CA PHE A 20 0.86 -7.34 -1.73
C PHE A 20 2.26 -6.76 -2.01
N TRP A 21 2.96 -6.30 -0.98
CA TRP A 21 4.29 -5.72 -1.14
C TRP A 21 5.40 -6.74 -1.41
N HIS A 22 5.14 -8.03 -1.15
CA HIS A 22 5.94 -9.16 -1.62
C HIS A 22 5.53 -9.65 -3.02
N LYS A 23 4.75 -8.87 -3.77
CA LYS A 23 4.25 -9.16 -5.12
C LYS A 23 3.32 -10.38 -5.21
N ASP A 24 2.72 -10.78 -4.12
CA ASP A 24 1.71 -11.82 -4.09
C ASP A 24 0.31 -11.21 -3.99
N MET A 25 -0.42 -11.26 -5.11
CA MET A 25 -1.79 -10.75 -5.22
C MET A 25 -2.86 -11.77 -4.83
N SER A 26 -2.49 -13.00 -4.52
CA SER A 26 -3.46 -14.08 -4.31
C SER A 26 -4.45 -13.78 -3.21
N LEU A 27 -3.95 -13.34 -2.06
CA LEU A 27 -4.77 -13.03 -0.90
C LEU A 27 -5.66 -11.80 -1.14
N LEU A 28 -5.10 -10.72 -1.67
CA LEU A 28 -5.88 -9.53 -2.03
C LEU A 28 -6.97 -9.88 -3.04
N SER A 29 -6.62 -10.55 -4.13
CA SER A 29 -7.57 -10.97 -5.15
C SER A 29 -8.69 -11.87 -4.60
N HIS A 30 -8.38 -12.74 -3.63
CA HIS A 30 -9.38 -13.58 -2.98
C HIS A 30 -10.46 -12.75 -2.28
N TYR A 31 -10.06 -11.71 -1.55
CA TYR A 31 -10.97 -10.90 -0.75
C TYR A 31 -11.65 -9.75 -1.50
N LEU A 32 -11.17 -9.37 -2.69
CA LEU A 32 -11.85 -8.33 -3.49
C LEU A 32 -13.25 -8.77 -3.91
N ASP A 33 -14.22 -7.89 -3.74
CA ASP A 33 -15.55 -8.02 -4.34
C ASP A 33 -15.47 -7.81 -5.85
N ASP A 34 -16.37 -8.39 -6.61
CA ASP A 34 -16.38 -8.26 -8.07
C ASP A 34 -16.62 -6.81 -8.51
N ASP A 35 -17.42 -6.07 -7.73
CA ASP A 35 -17.74 -4.65 -7.91
C ASP A 35 -16.88 -3.74 -7.02
N VAL A 36 -15.66 -4.18 -6.68
CA VAL A 36 -14.76 -3.39 -5.84
C VAL A 36 -14.40 -2.06 -6.49
N PHE A 37 -14.27 -1.06 -5.63
CA PHE A 37 -13.92 0.29 -6.03
C PHE A 37 -12.53 0.69 -5.54
N TYR A 38 -11.76 1.31 -6.40
CA TYR A 38 -10.42 1.84 -6.09
C TYR A 38 -10.26 3.26 -6.62
N CYS A 39 -9.74 4.13 -5.78
CA CYS A 39 -9.24 5.45 -6.18
C CYS A 39 -7.78 5.57 -5.77
N GLY A 40 -6.90 5.72 -6.73
CA GLY A 40 -5.49 6.00 -6.49
C GLY A 40 -5.18 7.49 -6.32
N ALA A 41 -3.91 7.84 -6.27
CA ALA A 41 -3.45 9.21 -6.12
C ALA A 41 -3.59 10.03 -7.42
N ASP A 42 -3.52 9.38 -8.57
CA ASP A 42 -3.71 10.01 -9.88
C ASP A 42 -5.18 9.93 -10.31
N PRO A 43 -5.76 11.01 -10.90
CA PRO A 43 -7.14 10.98 -11.39
C PRO A 43 -7.45 9.88 -12.40
N SER A 44 -6.46 9.35 -13.10
CA SER A 44 -6.62 8.22 -14.02
C SER A 44 -6.68 6.85 -13.31
N GLN A 45 -6.33 6.79 -12.05
CA GLN A 45 -6.33 5.57 -11.23
C GLN A 45 -7.70 5.39 -10.56
N TYR A 46 -8.66 5.02 -11.36
CA TYR A 46 -10.05 4.82 -10.98
C TYR A 46 -10.53 3.51 -11.58
N TYR A 47 -10.80 2.54 -10.74
CA TYR A 47 -11.24 1.21 -11.15
C TYR A 47 -12.50 0.82 -10.39
N SER A 48 -13.45 0.23 -11.07
CA SER A 48 -14.75 -0.16 -10.54
C SER A 48 -15.06 -1.64 -10.71
N SER A 49 -14.04 -2.43 -11.03
CA SER A 49 -14.17 -3.88 -11.10
C SER A 49 -12.90 -4.57 -10.61
N LYS A 50 -13.08 -5.75 -10.04
CA LYS A 50 -11.98 -6.61 -9.59
C LYS A 50 -10.97 -6.91 -10.69
N ASN A 51 -11.45 -7.24 -11.89
CA ASN A 51 -10.57 -7.62 -13.00
C ASN A 51 -9.67 -6.45 -13.44
N GLU A 52 -10.24 -5.25 -13.57
CA GLU A 52 -9.46 -4.06 -13.91
C GLU A 52 -8.43 -3.74 -12.84
N LEU A 53 -8.84 -3.79 -11.57
CA LEU A 53 -7.97 -3.48 -10.45
C LEU A 53 -6.81 -4.49 -10.31
N VAL A 54 -7.10 -5.77 -10.45
CA VAL A 54 -6.08 -6.83 -10.39
C VAL A 54 -5.08 -6.68 -11.54
N ASN A 55 -5.54 -6.42 -12.77
CA ASN A 55 -4.68 -6.19 -13.91
C ASN A 55 -3.80 -4.94 -13.72
N TYR A 56 -4.36 -3.86 -13.19
CA TYR A 56 -3.61 -2.66 -12.85
C TYR A 56 -2.50 -2.97 -11.84
N PHE A 57 -2.81 -3.62 -10.73
CA PHE A 57 -1.81 -3.95 -9.72
C PHE A 57 -0.71 -4.88 -10.26
N TYR A 58 -1.04 -5.87 -11.06
CA TYR A 58 -0.01 -6.70 -11.72
C TYR A 58 0.90 -5.87 -12.63
N SER A 59 0.35 -4.93 -13.39
CA SER A 59 1.16 -4.07 -14.26
C SER A 59 2.13 -3.20 -13.47
N VAL A 60 1.67 -2.67 -12.34
CA VAL A 60 2.47 -1.84 -11.44
C VAL A 60 3.56 -2.67 -10.77
N MET A 61 3.21 -3.83 -10.20
CA MET A 61 4.15 -4.72 -9.50
C MET A 61 5.28 -5.24 -10.38
N ASN A 62 5.02 -5.50 -11.68
CA ASN A 62 6.05 -5.95 -12.60
C ASN A 62 7.16 -4.92 -12.82
N GLY A 63 6.87 -3.65 -12.58
CA GLY A 63 7.83 -2.55 -12.70
C GLY A 63 8.60 -2.21 -11.42
N CYS A 64 8.33 -2.90 -10.32
CA CYS A 64 8.78 -2.48 -9.00
C CYS A 64 9.66 -3.54 -8.30
N SER A 65 10.51 -3.12 -7.36
CA SER A 65 11.25 -4.04 -6.48
C SER A 65 10.35 -4.58 -5.37
N GLU A 66 10.68 -5.74 -4.82
CA GLU A 66 10.05 -6.21 -3.58
C GLU A 66 10.38 -5.23 -2.45
N SER A 67 9.43 -5.08 -1.55
CA SER A 67 9.56 -4.16 -0.45
C SER A 67 9.03 -4.78 0.84
N GLU A 68 9.64 -4.43 1.96
CA GLU A 68 9.20 -4.85 3.28
C GLU A 68 8.34 -3.77 3.93
N LEU A 69 7.31 -4.20 4.66
CA LEU A 69 6.54 -3.31 5.50
C LEU A 69 7.00 -3.39 6.94
N THR A 70 7.12 -2.20 7.54
CA THR A 70 7.41 -2.08 8.97
C THR A 70 6.39 -1.16 9.64
N HIS A 71 6.23 -1.32 10.95
CA HIS A 71 5.37 -0.46 11.79
C HIS A 71 3.94 -0.34 11.24
N ILE A 72 3.34 -1.48 10.90
CA ILE A 72 1.94 -1.53 10.45
C ILE A 72 1.02 -1.24 11.63
N ASP A 73 0.23 -0.18 11.51
CA ASP A 73 -0.73 0.28 12.50
C ASP A 73 -2.09 0.45 11.83
N LEU A 74 -2.94 -0.57 11.93
CA LEU A 74 -4.30 -0.60 11.39
C LEU A 74 -5.33 -0.50 12.49
N GLN A 75 -6.36 0.30 12.28
CA GLN A 75 -7.46 0.44 13.23
C GLN A 75 -8.81 0.51 12.53
N CYS A 76 -9.82 -0.06 13.18
CA CYS A 76 -11.19 0.07 12.74
C CYS A 76 -11.74 1.42 13.20
N VAL A 77 -12.13 2.27 12.25
CA VAL A 77 -12.69 3.60 12.51
C VAL A 77 -14.22 3.63 12.39
N PHE A 78 -14.79 2.64 11.73
CA PHE A 78 -16.24 2.51 11.58
C PHE A 78 -16.63 1.03 11.56
N ASN A 79 -17.68 0.68 12.31
CA ASN A 79 -18.13 -0.68 12.43
C ASN A 79 -19.63 -0.70 12.74
N GLN A 80 -20.45 -0.60 11.72
CA GLN A 80 -21.90 -0.65 11.88
C GLN A 80 -22.55 -1.51 10.79
N GLN A 81 -23.66 -2.15 11.12
CA GLN A 81 -24.39 -3.04 10.22
C GLN A 81 -23.45 -4.11 9.61
N ASN A 82 -23.30 -4.08 8.30
CA ASN A 82 -22.48 -5.00 7.51
C ASN A 82 -21.19 -4.37 7.01
N ILE A 83 -20.85 -3.16 7.44
CA ILE A 83 -19.68 -2.43 6.96
C ILE A 83 -18.65 -2.27 8.09
N CYS A 84 -17.39 -2.55 7.76
CA CYS A 84 -16.25 -2.25 8.60
C CYS A 84 -15.23 -1.44 7.79
N ILE A 85 -14.84 -0.27 8.31
CA ILE A 85 -13.82 0.56 7.69
C ILE A 85 -12.55 0.49 8.54
N ILE A 86 -11.50 -0.01 7.93
CA ILE A 86 -10.17 -0.12 8.51
C ILE A 86 -9.28 0.90 7.81
N VAL A 87 -8.65 1.76 8.59
CA VAL A 87 -7.64 2.70 8.11
C VAL A 87 -6.33 2.41 8.78
N GLY A 88 -5.25 2.74 8.11
CA GLY A 88 -3.97 2.54 8.72
C GLY A 88 -2.82 3.24 8.04
N ARG A 89 -1.67 3.03 8.63
CA ARG A 89 -0.38 3.54 8.18
C ARG A 89 0.68 2.47 8.36
N PHE A 90 1.68 2.53 7.52
CA PHE A 90 2.85 1.66 7.57
C PHE A 90 4.05 2.37 6.98
N PHE A 91 5.23 1.82 7.18
CA PHE A 91 6.43 2.25 6.50
C PHE A 91 6.82 1.21 5.47
N LEU A 92 7.15 1.68 4.28
CA LEU A 92 7.66 0.88 3.20
C LEU A 92 9.18 0.99 3.16
N MET A 93 9.85 -0.16 3.15
CA MET A 93 11.30 -0.27 3.00
C MET A 93 11.59 -1.00 1.68
N THR A 94 12.13 -0.29 0.71
CA THR A 94 12.57 -0.87 -0.56
C THR A 94 14.00 -1.39 -0.46
N ASP A 95 14.33 -2.43 -1.24
CA ASP A 95 15.60 -3.16 -1.18
C ASP A 95 16.84 -2.24 -1.21
N MET A 96 17.73 -2.48 -0.26
CA MET A 96 18.95 -1.70 -0.03
C MET A 96 20.08 -1.95 -1.06
N LYS A 97 19.88 -2.81 -2.05
CA LYS A 97 20.92 -3.10 -3.06
C LYS A 97 21.35 -1.89 -3.86
N SER A 98 20.49 -0.86 -3.93
CA SER A 98 20.77 0.40 -4.62
C SER A 98 21.34 1.51 -3.73
N LEU A 99 21.57 1.31 -2.43
CA LEU A 99 21.90 2.34 -1.43
C LEU A 99 20.83 3.43 -1.25
N GLU A 100 19.68 3.27 -1.86
CA GLU A 100 18.55 4.20 -1.77
C GLU A 100 17.47 3.61 -0.87
N MET A 101 17.65 3.78 0.45
CA MET A 101 16.59 3.48 1.42
C MET A 101 15.46 4.51 1.27
N VAL A 102 14.42 4.14 0.56
CA VAL A 102 13.18 4.89 0.64
C VAL A 102 12.41 4.42 1.86
N HIS A 103 12.44 5.22 2.91
CA HIS A 103 11.65 5.01 4.11
C HIS A 103 10.39 5.87 4.00
N GLU A 104 9.37 5.36 3.34
CA GLU A 104 8.17 6.13 3.08
C GLU A 104 7.02 5.71 3.99
N LYS A 105 6.40 6.72 4.63
CA LYS A 105 5.19 6.53 5.43
C LYS A 105 3.97 6.53 4.51
N GLN A 106 3.29 5.41 4.45
CA GLN A 106 2.12 5.19 3.62
C GLN A 106 0.83 5.11 4.45
N ARG A 107 -0.30 5.29 3.80
CA ARG A 107 -1.64 5.15 4.37
C ARG A 107 -2.47 4.20 3.53
N CYS A 108 -3.35 3.46 4.16
CA CYS A 108 -4.29 2.59 3.46
C CYS A 108 -5.69 2.69 4.06
N THR A 109 -6.65 2.31 3.27
CA THR A 109 -8.05 2.18 3.69
C THR A 109 -8.64 0.92 3.07
N PHE A 110 -9.30 0.12 3.90
CA PHE A 110 -10.10 -1.02 3.47
C PHE A 110 -11.53 -0.81 3.92
N VAL A 111 -12.47 -0.94 3.03
CA VAL A 111 -13.89 -1.03 3.37
C VAL A 111 -14.34 -2.46 3.12
N TRP A 112 -14.67 -3.13 4.20
CA TRP A 112 -15.16 -4.50 4.21
C TRP A 112 -16.68 -4.52 4.25
N SER A 113 -17.29 -5.29 3.36
CA SER A 113 -18.70 -5.71 3.45
C SER A 113 -18.77 -7.11 4.04
N ILE A 114 -19.61 -7.30 5.04
CA ILE A 114 -19.76 -8.56 5.76
C ILE A 114 -21.22 -8.97 5.69
N GLU A 115 -21.52 -9.89 4.82
CA GLU A 115 -22.85 -10.51 4.77
C GLU A 115 -22.96 -11.59 5.85
N LYS A 116 -24.20 -11.79 6.36
CA LYS A 116 -24.46 -12.89 7.27
C LYS A 116 -24.11 -14.20 6.57
N GLU A 117 -23.32 -15.03 7.24
CA GLU A 117 -22.90 -16.37 6.80
C GLU A 117 -21.93 -16.41 5.60
N ARG A 118 -21.40 -15.27 5.15
CA ARG A 118 -20.37 -15.20 4.12
C ARG A 118 -19.08 -14.62 4.66
N GLU A 119 -17.99 -15.03 4.06
CA GLU A 119 -16.69 -14.40 4.26
C GLU A 119 -16.75 -12.93 3.84
N GLY A 120 -16.11 -12.03 4.62
CA GLY A 120 -16.09 -10.61 4.29
C GLY A 120 -15.42 -10.36 2.93
N ARG A 121 -15.92 -9.35 2.21
CA ARG A 121 -15.37 -8.89 0.93
C ARG A 121 -14.95 -7.44 1.01
N ILE A 122 -13.88 -7.09 0.32
CA ILE A 122 -13.39 -5.72 0.21
C ILE A 122 -14.15 -5.04 -0.94
N VAL A 123 -15.01 -4.08 -0.61
CA VAL A 123 -15.79 -3.32 -1.57
C VAL A 123 -15.16 -1.99 -1.97
N TYR A 124 -14.22 -1.51 -1.16
CA TYR A 124 -13.38 -0.37 -1.50
C TYR A 124 -11.99 -0.57 -0.90
N ILE A 125 -10.98 -0.23 -1.66
CA ILE A 125 -9.61 -0.26 -1.22
C ILE A 125 -8.86 0.97 -1.73
N ASN A 126 -8.02 1.53 -0.87
CA ASN A 126 -6.99 2.47 -1.23
C ASN A 126 -5.69 1.97 -0.59
N ILE A 127 -4.81 1.42 -1.40
CA ILE A 127 -3.41 1.18 -1.06
C ILE A 127 -2.64 2.22 -1.85
N PRO A 128 -1.73 2.98 -1.23
CA PRO A 128 -0.98 3.99 -1.97
C PRO A 128 -0.29 3.32 -3.14
N ASP A 129 -0.27 4.06 -4.23
CA ASP A 129 0.42 3.60 -5.41
C ASP A 129 1.85 3.27 -5.05
N TYR A 130 2.24 2.14 -5.54
CA TYR A 130 3.63 1.83 -5.65
C TYR A 130 4.30 3.02 -6.32
N ILE A 131 5.37 3.51 -5.75
CA ILE A 131 6.24 4.49 -6.39
C ILE A 131 6.55 3.93 -7.78
N GLY A 132 5.92 4.50 -8.82
CA GLY A 132 6.05 4.01 -10.18
C GLY A 132 7.52 3.92 -10.58
N LYS A 133 7.83 3.30 -11.73
CA LYS A 133 9.20 3.22 -12.24
C LYS A 133 9.91 4.55 -11.97
N LEU A 134 10.79 4.52 -10.97
CA LEU A 134 11.72 5.61 -10.78
C LEU A 134 12.66 5.55 -11.97
N GLU A 135 12.84 6.64 -12.69
CA GLU A 135 13.95 6.74 -13.64
C GLU A 135 15.26 6.59 -12.87
N GLU A 136 16.28 6.06 -13.52
CA GLU A 136 17.56 5.80 -12.88
C GLU A 136 18.06 7.08 -12.18
N GLY A 137 18.12 7.03 -10.83
CA GLY A 137 18.49 8.18 -9.97
C GLY A 137 17.31 8.97 -9.38
N GLU A 138 16.07 8.59 -9.60
CA GLU A 138 14.91 9.19 -8.95
C GLU A 138 14.51 8.40 -7.70
N VAL A 139 14.44 9.07 -6.57
CA VAL A 139 14.04 8.48 -5.28
C VAL A 139 12.54 8.65 -5.02
N PHE A 140 11.87 9.54 -5.75
CA PHE A 140 10.44 9.82 -5.60
C PHE A 140 9.78 10.10 -6.95
N PRO A 141 8.50 9.73 -7.15
CA PRO A 141 7.78 10.06 -8.36
C PRO A 141 7.69 11.59 -8.56
N HIS A 142 7.76 12.03 -9.79
CA HIS A 142 7.78 13.45 -10.24
C HIS A 142 6.70 14.36 -9.60
N LYS A 143 5.71 13.80 -8.94
CA LYS A 143 4.57 14.51 -8.33
C LYS A 143 4.69 14.77 -6.83
N MET A 144 5.72 14.28 -6.15
CA MET A 144 6.00 14.71 -4.77
C MET A 144 6.64 16.09 -4.80
N GLY A 145 6.14 16.97 -3.95
CA GLY A 145 6.58 18.36 -3.92
C GLY A 145 8.11 18.48 -3.95
N SER A 146 8.61 19.20 -4.92
CA SER A 146 10.05 19.34 -5.24
C SER A 146 10.95 19.64 -4.03
N THR A 147 10.41 20.29 -3.00
CA THR A 147 11.11 20.65 -1.77
C THR A 147 11.42 19.45 -0.88
N THR A 148 10.48 18.51 -0.74
CA THR A 148 10.67 17.32 0.09
C THR A 148 11.66 16.36 -0.58
N TYR A 149 11.55 16.19 -1.89
CA TYR A 149 12.50 15.41 -2.69
C TYR A 149 13.93 15.94 -2.55
N GLN A 150 14.12 17.24 -2.73
CA GLN A 150 15.45 17.85 -2.65
C GLN A 150 16.05 17.71 -1.25
N TYR A 151 15.23 17.86 -0.19
CA TYR A 151 15.67 17.67 1.18
C TYR A 151 16.24 16.26 1.44
N TYR A 152 15.51 15.21 1.03
CA TYR A 152 15.97 13.84 1.20
C TYR A 152 17.21 13.52 0.35
N LYS A 153 17.25 13.99 -0.88
CA LYS A 153 18.41 13.85 -1.78
C LYS A 153 19.68 14.45 -1.16
N ASP A 154 19.57 15.64 -0.59
CA ASP A 154 20.68 16.33 0.05
C ASP A 154 21.12 15.62 1.35
N MET A 155 20.17 15.07 2.11
CA MET A 155 20.43 14.30 3.32
C MET A 155 21.16 12.98 3.00
N VAL A 156 20.71 12.23 2.02
CA VAL A 156 21.33 10.97 1.57
C VAL A 156 22.74 11.25 1.05
N LYS A 157 22.92 12.30 0.25
CA LYS A 157 24.24 12.69 -0.25
C LYS A 157 25.23 12.99 0.88
N LYS A 158 24.80 13.74 1.90
CA LYS A 158 25.62 14.02 3.09
C LYS A 158 26.03 12.74 3.83
N LEU A 159 25.12 11.78 4.00
CA LEU A 159 25.41 10.51 4.65
C LEU A 159 26.43 9.69 3.85
N ILE A 160 26.28 9.62 2.53
CA ILE A 160 27.23 8.93 1.66
C ILE A 160 28.61 9.57 1.74
N ASP A 161 28.70 10.90 1.73
CA ASP A 161 29.96 11.62 1.81
C ASP A 161 30.66 11.41 3.17
N GLN A 162 29.88 11.30 4.26
CA GLN A 162 30.40 10.96 5.59
C GLN A 162 30.97 9.53 5.66
N ILE A 163 30.29 8.55 5.05
CA ILE A 163 30.74 7.15 5.00
C ILE A 163 32.02 7.00 4.17
N LYS A 164 32.19 7.78 3.10
CA LYS A 164 33.40 7.75 2.25
C LYS A 164 34.61 8.40 2.88
N GLN A 165 34.42 9.20 3.93
CA GLN A 165 35.50 9.91 4.65
C GLN A 165 35.93 9.19 5.94
N SER A 166 35.20 8.15 6.35
CA SER A 166 35.50 7.25 7.46
C SER A 166 36.25 6.00 6.98
#